data_34c1f8320d1a726059cb130d09140f17
#
_entry.id   34c1f8320d1a726059cb130d09140f17
#
_cell.length_a   1.000
_cell.length_b   1.000
_cell.length_c   1.000
_cell.angle_alpha   90.00
_cell.angle_beta   90.00
_cell.angle_gamma   90.00
#
_symmetry.space_group_name_H-M   'P 1'
#
loop_
_entity.id
_entity.type
_entity.pdbx_description
1 polymer ?
#
loop_
_entity_poly.entity_id
_entity_poly.type
_entity_poly.pdbx_seq_one_letter_code
_entity_poly.pdbx_strand_id
1 'polypeptide(L)'
;MKHLKYYMSMIAGLLAMLTACTNDMVENGPSELWEKQGNEYTITTYVGIPSYEENQTITRSQTYGNEGIDRAEDIQLFCFDKDGFFLGLAKDLTLETTPKGDILENGSSNPKGIKATIPNSTARIHFVANATLDITQSPKWIGMHENMLMTSFESSAGEDQSQKIVYWGYVKKNTPEEMKAFLNGGADKPVIHLIRDRAKVKVELEDEVANEIKKVIVSIYDGQEHGTIAPFKTDLTFPDTHEMAVWNPDYITPTKDQKTYQGSEGQMENIAYTFENRNDASKPLKVILWATYKNGTHKRFLVLLQDKDNQLYRIKRNHIYKIKVKKLDASLGYDSFDAAVNGTPANNPWIVVEDIVPEVSDGKYTLSITNGTYILLNEGATAAQSISFKYAGDTDITANDFEAIWMKNTNCAINETPVITFNNGEGSIHYTLSTIDNSMKEGIIRLLDKKHGLSRNIHIYTIKNMEYEFEFPATMGKGISATAQLKFKIPANYPKELLPIEIKIASNDINPQNCGIEVGSTAEVDGGKGWNNWFVVKYESASVVGATQTITIKNMRVNKSGTQGKFYVKASYYNGGYINAANVKTKAKEITFTYR
;
A
#
# COMPACT_ATOMS: atom_id res chain seq x y z
N MET A 1 -40.26 -16.59 6.24
CA MET A 1 -41.14 -15.72 7.03
C MET A 1 -40.81 -15.62 8.54
N LYS A 2 -40.12 -16.57 9.18
CA LYS A 2 -39.75 -16.48 10.61
C LYS A 2 -38.60 -15.48 10.89
N HIS A 3 -37.66 -15.32 10.00
CA HIS A 3 -36.52 -14.39 10.17
C HIS A 3 -36.88 -12.92 9.96
N LEU A 4 -37.87 -12.62 9.12
CA LEU A 4 -38.33 -11.24 8.89
C LEU A 4 -38.99 -10.63 10.13
N LYS A 5 -39.66 -11.45 10.96
CA LYS A 5 -40.28 -10.99 12.23
C LYS A 5 -39.26 -10.64 13.31
N TYR A 6 -38.10 -11.30 13.31
CA TYR A 6 -37.01 -10.99 14.24
C TYR A 6 -36.34 -9.65 13.94
N TYR A 7 -36.12 -9.36 12.66
CA TYR A 7 -35.54 -8.07 12.24
C TYR A 7 -36.51 -6.90 12.49
N MET A 8 -37.79 -7.08 12.25
CA MET A 8 -38.78 -6.04 12.58
C MET A 8 -38.92 -5.80 14.09
N SER A 9 -38.77 -6.82 14.93
CA SER A 9 -38.77 -6.65 16.39
C SER A 9 -37.52 -5.94 16.90
N MET A 10 -36.36 -6.15 16.27
CA MET A 10 -35.12 -5.48 16.62
C MET A 10 -35.14 -4.00 16.21
N ILE A 11 -35.69 -3.68 15.05
CA ILE A 11 -35.86 -2.30 14.58
C ILE A 11 -36.91 -1.56 15.42
N ALA A 12 -37.99 -2.21 15.81
CA ALA A 12 -39.00 -1.62 16.70
C ALA A 12 -38.45 -1.40 18.15
N GLY A 13 -37.58 -2.29 18.63
CA GLY A 13 -36.86 -2.12 19.91
C GLY A 13 -35.87 -0.95 19.87
N LEU A 14 -35.15 -0.76 18.76
CA LEU A 14 -34.23 0.36 18.58
C LEU A 14 -34.96 1.70 18.45
N LEU A 15 -36.10 1.74 17.74
CA LEU A 15 -36.95 2.94 17.67
C LEU A 15 -37.59 3.29 19.02
N ALA A 16 -37.95 2.30 19.85
CA ALA A 16 -38.53 2.55 21.16
C ALA A 16 -37.50 3.07 22.18
N MET A 17 -36.20 2.70 22.03
CA MET A 17 -35.14 3.29 22.84
C MET A 17 -34.80 4.73 22.44
N LEU A 18 -35.03 5.09 21.20
CA LEU A 18 -34.83 6.47 20.71
C LEU A 18 -35.95 7.42 21.15
N THR A 19 -37.15 6.90 21.49
CA THR A 19 -38.28 7.73 21.96
C THR A 19 -38.34 7.87 23.47
N ALA A 20 -37.65 7.04 24.24
CA ALA A 20 -37.65 7.10 25.72
C ALA A 20 -36.69 8.16 26.30
N CYS A 21 -35.78 8.72 25.49
CA CYS A 21 -34.85 9.77 25.95
C CYS A 21 -35.23 11.18 25.50
N THR A 22 -36.42 11.39 24.87
CA THR A 22 -36.72 12.66 24.21
C THR A 22 -37.64 13.61 24.98
N ASN A 23 -38.08 13.27 26.21
CA ASN A 23 -39.10 14.11 26.86
C ASN A 23 -38.61 15.08 27.95
N ASP A 24 -37.33 15.08 28.32
CA ASP A 24 -36.82 16.03 29.34
C ASP A 24 -35.68 16.96 28.87
N MET A 25 -35.32 16.96 27.57
CA MET A 25 -34.25 17.81 27.05
C MET A 25 -34.65 18.75 25.90
N VAL A 26 -35.94 19.01 25.66
CA VAL A 26 -36.41 19.74 24.47
C VAL A 26 -36.60 21.25 24.70
N GLU A 27 -36.34 21.77 25.90
CA GLU A 27 -36.39 23.24 26.08
C GLU A 27 -35.01 23.93 25.95
N ASN A 28 -33.90 23.17 25.94
CA ASN A 28 -32.59 23.73 25.61
C ASN A 28 -31.89 22.80 24.62
N GLY A 29 -32.08 22.97 23.33
CA GLY A 29 -31.37 22.23 22.30
C GLY A 29 -29.86 22.41 22.42
N PRO A 30 -29.05 21.45 21.94
CA PRO A 30 -27.57 21.55 21.97
C PRO A 30 -27.01 22.85 21.39
N SER A 31 -27.73 23.49 20.46
CA SER A 31 -27.41 24.82 19.92
C SER A 31 -27.47 25.92 20.97
N GLU A 32 -28.41 25.84 21.92
CA GLU A 32 -28.49 26.84 23.00
C GLU A 32 -27.43 26.66 24.09
N LEU A 33 -27.00 25.41 24.34
CA LEU A 33 -25.86 25.13 25.24
C LEU A 33 -24.55 25.66 24.64
N TRP A 34 -24.41 25.56 23.35
CA TRP A 34 -23.31 26.08 22.58
C TRP A 34 -23.29 27.64 22.60
N GLU A 35 -24.43 28.29 22.35
CA GLU A 35 -24.55 29.75 22.38
C GLU A 35 -24.46 30.34 23.80
N LYS A 36 -24.96 29.64 24.83
CA LYS A 36 -24.93 30.08 26.22
C LYS A 36 -23.55 29.96 26.89
N GLN A 37 -22.65 29.11 26.39
CA GLN A 37 -21.33 28.96 27.01
C GLN A 37 -20.32 30.06 26.58
N GLY A 38 -20.60 30.84 25.54
CA GLY A 38 -19.82 32.06 25.15
C GLY A 38 -18.31 31.83 24.97
N ASN A 39 -17.88 30.61 24.76
CA ASN A 39 -16.52 30.16 24.89
C ASN A 39 -16.04 29.47 23.61
N GLU A 40 -15.86 30.26 22.58
CA GLU A 40 -15.11 29.89 21.39
C GLU A 40 -13.70 30.49 21.47
N TYR A 41 -12.75 29.87 20.82
CA TYR A 41 -11.42 30.45 20.67
C TYR A 41 -10.90 30.28 19.24
N THR A 42 -10.05 31.23 18.86
CA THR A 42 -9.41 31.17 17.55
C THR A 42 -8.17 30.28 17.62
N ILE A 43 -8.04 29.41 16.64
CA ILE A 43 -6.86 28.57 16.42
C ILE A 43 -6.12 29.07 15.19
N THR A 44 -4.81 28.80 15.17
CA THR A 44 -3.99 28.88 13.97
C THR A 44 -3.11 27.64 13.92
N THR A 45 -3.34 26.78 12.93
CA THR A 45 -2.60 25.53 12.75
C THR A 45 -2.19 25.36 11.28
N TYR A 46 -1.41 24.35 10.97
CA TYR A 46 -1.02 24.03 9.61
C TYR A 46 -1.58 22.68 9.21
N VAL A 47 -2.00 22.57 7.95
CA VAL A 47 -2.34 21.29 7.32
C VAL A 47 -1.36 21.03 6.18
N GLY A 48 -0.90 19.80 6.07
CA GLY A 48 0.01 19.35 5.03
C GLY A 48 -0.54 18.12 4.30
N ILE A 49 -0.31 18.04 3.00
CA ILE A 49 -0.62 16.87 2.20
C ILE A 49 0.72 16.20 1.88
N PRO A 50 0.98 14.95 2.31
CA PRO A 50 2.22 14.26 1.99
C PRO A 50 2.42 14.18 0.48
N SER A 51 3.65 14.47 0.02
CA SER A 51 4.00 14.36 -1.39
C SER A 51 3.96 12.91 -1.85
N TYR A 52 3.60 12.68 -3.12
CA TYR A 52 3.68 11.37 -3.75
C TYR A 52 5.04 11.10 -4.43
N GLU A 53 5.88 12.09 -4.65
CA GLU A 53 7.04 11.97 -5.53
C GLU A 53 8.36 12.18 -4.79
N GLU A 54 9.28 11.22 -4.90
CA GLU A 54 10.69 11.43 -4.61
C GLU A 54 11.27 12.43 -5.64
N ASN A 55 11.98 13.44 -5.14
CA ASN A 55 12.82 14.41 -5.85
C ASN A 55 13.03 14.15 -7.36
N GLN A 56 12.04 14.31 -8.18
CA GLN A 56 12.27 14.47 -9.61
C GLN A 56 12.43 15.97 -9.89
N THR A 57 13.57 16.32 -10.48
CA THR A 57 13.79 17.63 -11.11
C THR A 57 12.64 17.90 -12.05
N ILE A 58 11.80 18.86 -11.68
CA ILE A 58 10.50 19.11 -12.29
C ILE A 58 10.70 19.60 -13.71
N THR A 59 10.59 18.68 -14.67
CA THR A 59 10.18 19.07 -16.01
C THR A 59 8.66 19.22 -15.96
N ARG A 60 8.16 20.42 -16.28
CA ARG A 60 6.74 20.84 -16.33
C ARG A 60 5.81 19.67 -16.62
N SER A 61 5.38 18.93 -15.61
CA SER A 61 4.31 17.96 -15.72
C SER A 61 3.02 18.66 -15.38
N GLN A 62 2.00 18.39 -16.16
CA GLN A 62 0.66 18.95 -16.02
C GLN A 62 0.20 18.86 -14.57
N THR A 63 -0.19 20.00 -14.02
CA THR A 63 -0.98 20.11 -12.80
C THR A 63 -2.22 19.27 -12.98
N TYR A 64 -2.30 18.17 -12.26
CA TYR A 64 -3.53 17.37 -12.21
C TYR A 64 -4.57 18.18 -11.45
N GLY A 65 -5.53 18.74 -12.16
CA GLY A 65 -6.50 19.72 -11.65
C GLY A 65 -7.40 19.26 -10.51
N ASN A 66 -7.22 18.02 -10.02
CA ASN A 66 -8.05 17.42 -8.97
C ASN A 66 -7.29 17.21 -7.65
N GLU A 67 -5.97 17.46 -7.60
CA GLU A 67 -5.17 17.39 -6.38
C GLU A 67 -4.92 18.81 -5.83
N GLY A 68 -5.04 18.96 -4.52
CA GLY A 68 -4.79 20.20 -3.81
C GLY A 68 -6.03 20.79 -3.13
N ILE A 69 -5.77 21.73 -2.24
CA ILE A 69 -6.81 22.48 -1.52
C ILE A 69 -6.62 23.95 -1.89
N ASP A 70 -7.57 24.51 -2.61
CA ASP A 70 -7.40 25.83 -3.22
C ASP A 70 -8.02 26.95 -2.39
N ARG A 71 -9.11 26.66 -1.69
CA ARG A 71 -9.94 27.67 -1.03
C ARG A 71 -10.31 27.25 0.39
N ALA A 72 -10.54 28.24 1.25
CA ALA A 72 -10.96 28.02 2.63
C ALA A 72 -12.30 27.27 2.74
N GLU A 73 -13.24 27.57 1.83
CA GLU A 73 -14.54 26.91 1.79
C GLU A 73 -14.47 25.43 1.41
N ASP A 74 -13.35 24.97 0.83
CA ASP A 74 -13.11 23.57 0.53
C ASP A 74 -12.71 22.76 1.80
N ILE A 75 -12.52 23.41 2.97
CA ILE A 75 -12.11 22.76 4.21
C ILE A 75 -13.20 22.87 5.27
N GLN A 76 -13.52 21.74 5.92
CA GLN A 76 -14.38 21.68 7.10
C GLN A 76 -13.62 21.07 8.28
N LEU A 77 -13.74 21.69 9.45
CA LEU A 77 -13.24 21.15 10.72
C LEU A 77 -14.43 20.69 11.55
N PHE A 78 -14.53 19.39 11.76
CA PHE A 78 -15.55 18.80 12.62
C PHE A 78 -15.02 18.72 14.03
N CYS A 79 -15.61 19.48 14.95
CA CYS A 79 -15.17 19.59 16.34
C CYS A 79 -15.98 18.69 17.25
N PHE A 80 -15.30 17.89 18.07
CA PHE A 80 -15.87 16.96 19.02
C PHE A 80 -15.30 17.18 20.41
N ASP A 81 -16.08 16.88 21.42
CA ASP A 81 -15.62 16.91 22.81
C ASP A 81 -14.66 15.72 23.13
N LYS A 82 -14.21 15.63 24.40
CA LYS A 82 -13.30 14.58 24.86
C LYS A 82 -13.93 13.18 24.77
N ASP A 83 -15.25 13.07 24.83
CA ASP A 83 -16.00 11.81 24.79
C ASP A 83 -16.41 11.45 23.34
N GLY A 84 -16.14 12.32 22.38
CA GLY A 84 -16.38 12.09 20.94
C GLY A 84 -17.74 12.56 20.47
N PHE A 85 -18.44 13.43 21.19
CA PHE A 85 -19.70 14.00 20.75
C PHE A 85 -19.49 15.28 19.94
N PHE A 86 -20.19 15.38 18.82
CA PHE A 86 -20.06 16.49 17.88
C PHE A 86 -20.56 17.79 18.50
N LEU A 87 -19.72 18.81 18.49
CA LEU A 87 -19.99 20.14 19.01
C LEU A 87 -20.43 21.10 17.90
N GLY A 88 -19.92 20.93 16.69
CA GLY A 88 -20.18 21.79 15.54
C GLY A 88 -19.02 21.82 14.57
N LEU A 89 -19.22 22.53 13.45
CA LEU A 89 -18.16 22.88 12.52
C LEU A 89 -17.42 24.13 13.00
N ALA A 90 -16.12 24.21 12.71
CA ALA A 90 -15.39 25.46 12.91
C ALA A 90 -15.99 26.61 12.07
N LYS A 91 -15.89 27.83 12.60
CA LYS A 91 -16.37 29.07 11.96
C LYS A 91 -15.20 29.93 11.51
N ASP A 92 -15.47 30.91 10.69
CA ASP A 92 -14.54 31.95 10.25
C ASP A 92 -13.22 31.39 9.71
N LEU A 93 -13.31 30.27 8.98
CA LEU A 93 -12.14 29.59 8.46
C LEU A 93 -11.51 30.41 7.33
N THR A 94 -10.21 30.70 7.50
CA THR A 94 -9.40 31.38 6.50
C THR A 94 -8.11 30.59 6.26
N LEU A 95 -7.64 30.62 5.00
CA LEU A 95 -6.31 30.14 4.67
C LEU A 95 -5.33 31.30 4.82
N GLU A 96 -4.31 31.09 5.63
CA GLU A 96 -3.20 32.04 5.71
C GLU A 96 -2.19 31.66 4.63
N THR A 97 -1.81 32.62 3.81
CA THR A 97 -0.64 32.51 2.96
C THR A 97 0.60 32.50 3.85
N THR A 98 1.32 31.38 3.88
CA THR A 98 2.61 31.35 4.57
C THR A 98 3.52 32.41 3.99
N PRO A 99 4.44 33.04 4.78
CA PRO A 99 5.34 34.11 4.30
C PRO A 99 6.31 33.69 3.18
N LYS A 100 6.29 32.44 2.75
CA LYS A 100 7.02 31.87 1.59
C LYS A 100 6.07 31.14 0.66
N GLY A 101 4.95 31.79 0.32
CA GLY A 101 3.82 31.18 -0.32
C GLY A 101 3.83 31.20 -1.83
N ASP A 102 4.81 30.66 -2.49
CA ASP A 102 4.59 30.20 -3.84
C ASP A 102 3.94 28.81 -3.75
N ILE A 103 2.69 28.72 -4.20
CA ILE A 103 2.06 27.46 -4.55
C ILE A 103 3.00 26.84 -5.58
N LEU A 104 3.77 25.85 -5.16
CA LEU A 104 4.57 25.09 -6.11
C LEU A 104 3.57 24.41 -7.05
N GLU A 105 3.66 24.72 -8.33
CA GLU A 105 2.81 24.22 -9.42
C GLU A 105 2.85 22.68 -9.60
N ASN A 106 3.31 21.93 -8.60
CA ASN A 106 3.74 20.54 -8.71
C ASN A 106 2.97 19.56 -7.85
N GLY A 107 1.82 19.95 -7.29
CA GLY A 107 1.04 19.02 -6.46
C GLY A 107 1.63 18.72 -5.08
N SER A 108 2.80 19.23 -4.72
CA SER A 108 3.26 19.30 -3.34
C SER A 108 2.69 20.57 -2.72
N SER A 109 1.63 20.42 -1.94
CA SER A 109 1.12 21.56 -1.18
C SER A 109 2.08 21.88 -0.04
N ASN A 110 2.69 23.05 -0.07
CA ASN A 110 3.28 23.62 1.13
C ASN A 110 2.23 23.60 2.25
N PRO A 111 2.62 23.40 3.52
CA PRO A 111 1.69 23.47 4.63
C PRO A 111 0.90 24.76 4.54
N LYS A 112 -0.44 24.63 4.52
CA LYS A 112 -1.32 25.79 4.52
C LYS A 112 -1.67 26.14 5.95
N GLY A 113 -1.45 27.39 6.34
CA GLY A 113 -1.94 27.93 7.59
C GLY A 113 -3.47 28.00 7.54
N ILE A 114 -4.12 27.47 8.57
CA ILE A 114 -5.56 27.57 8.77
C ILE A 114 -5.79 28.37 10.03
N LYS A 115 -6.58 29.42 9.91
CA LYS A 115 -7.13 30.16 11.05
C LYS A 115 -8.63 29.89 11.11
N ALA A 116 -9.14 29.50 12.27
CA ALA A 116 -10.54 29.18 12.46
C ALA A 116 -10.98 29.43 13.91
N THR A 117 -12.27 29.57 14.12
CA THR A 117 -12.90 29.67 15.44
C THR A 117 -13.55 28.35 15.78
N ILE A 118 -13.19 27.74 16.92
CA ILE A 118 -13.71 26.44 17.39
C ILE A 118 -14.26 26.53 18.82
N PRO A 119 -15.15 25.59 19.22
CA PRO A 119 -15.68 25.53 20.60
C PRO A 119 -14.59 25.27 21.63
N ASN A 120 -14.69 25.88 22.79
CA ASN A 120 -13.73 25.71 23.90
C ASN A 120 -13.63 24.27 24.42
N SER A 121 -14.71 23.49 24.34
CA SER A 121 -14.75 22.09 24.77
C SER A 121 -14.20 21.11 23.73
N THR A 122 -13.63 21.59 22.63
CA THR A 122 -13.08 20.74 21.58
C THR A 122 -11.83 20.00 22.07
N ALA A 123 -11.87 18.67 22.00
CA ALA A 123 -10.74 17.79 22.30
C ALA A 123 -10.38 16.87 21.12
N ARG A 124 -11.25 16.78 20.08
CA ARG A 124 -11.00 16.02 18.85
C ARG A 124 -11.43 16.84 17.65
N ILE A 125 -10.66 16.77 16.59
CA ILE A 125 -10.95 17.48 15.34
C ILE A 125 -10.69 16.55 14.17
N HIS A 126 -11.71 16.38 13.29
CA HIS A 126 -11.53 15.82 11.96
C HIS A 126 -11.43 16.97 10.97
N PHE A 127 -10.34 16.98 10.22
CA PHE A 127 -10.11 17.90 9.10
C PHE A 127 -10.56 17.20 7.82
N VAL A 128 -11.47 17.79 7.10
CA VAL A 128 -11.99 17.26 5.83
C VAL A 128 -11.82 18.33 4.77
N ALA A 129 -11.20 17.98 3.65
CA ALA A 129 -11.05 18.93 2.55
C ALA A 129 -11.53 18.33 1.23
N ASN A 130 -12.06 19.18 0.36
CA ASN A 130 -12.61 18.87 -0.96
C ASN A 130 -13.82 17.90 -0.96
N ALA A 131 -14.41 17.58 0.20
CA ALA A 131 -15.59 16.73 0.26
C ALA A 131 -16.85 17.50 -0.11
N THR A 132 -17.73 16.87 -0.89
CA THR A 132 -19.07 17.40 -1.19
C THR A 132 -20.03 16.91 -0.10
N LEU A 133 -20.10 17.64 1.01
CA LEU A 133 -20.98 17.36 2.14
C LEU A 133 -22.09 18.41 2.23
N ASP A 134 -23.31 17.96 2.52
CA ASP A 134 -24.42 18.89 2.85
C ASP A 134 -24.26 19.40 4.29
N ILE A 135 -23.36 20.36 4.48
CA ILE A 135 -23.07 20.95 5.80
C ILE A 135 -24.27 21.74 6.38
N THR A 136 -25.32 22.02 5.59
CA THR A 136 -26.55 22.63 6.11
C THR A 136 -27.27 21.71 7.11
N GLN A 137 -26.96 20.40 7.08
CA GLN A 137 -27.47 19.44 8.05
C GLN A 137 -26.67 19.43 9.37
N SER A 138 -25.55 20.18 9.47
CA SER A 138 -24.70 20.14 10.65
C SER A 138 -25.40 20.43 11.98
N PRO A 139 -26.46 21.26 12.08
CA PRO A 139 -27.21 21.39 13.33
C PRO A 139 -27.87 20.10 13.80
N LYS A 140 -28.21 19.18 12.90
CA LYS A 140 -28.80 17.88 13.24
C LYS A 140 -27.75 16.86 13.73
N TRP A 141 -26.49 17.13 13.50
CA TRP A 141 -25.38 16.26 13.92
C TRP A 141 -24.90 16.54 15.35
N ILE A 142 -25.29 17.69 15.92
CA ILE A 142 -24.89 18.08 17.28
C ILE A 142 -25.27 16.97 18.28
N GLY A 143 -24.29 16.54 19.09
CA GLY A 143 -24.44 15.43 20.02
C GLY A 143 -24.35 14.04 19.40
N MET A 144 -24.16 13.89 18.10
CA MET A 144 -23.83 12.60 17.49
C MET A 144 -22.38 12.22 17.84
N HIS A 145 -22.15 10.94 18.11
CA HIS A 145 -20.80 10.45 18.35
C HIS A 145 -20.00 10.35 17.05
N GLU A 146 -18.69 10.67 17.10
CA GLU A 146 -17.79 10.70 15.93
C GLU A 146 -17.83 9.40 15.13
N ASN A 147 -17.93 8.23 15.83
CA ASN A 147 -18.00 6.93 15.19
C ASN A 147 -19.23 6.78 14.28
N MET A 148 -20.36 7.39 14.64
CA MET A 148 -21.56 7.36 13.82
C MET A 148 -21.49 8.40 12.69
N LEU A 149 -21.04 9.60 13.01
CA LEU A 149 -21.04 10.71 12.06
C LEU A 149 -19.97 10.52 10.98
N MET A 150 -18.71 10.36 11.38
CA MET A 150 -17.59 10.34 10.45
C MET A 150 -17.51 9.06 9.60
N THR A 151 -18.03 7.93 10.10
CA THR A 151 -18.11 6.70 9.31
C THR A 151 -19.27 6.69 8.31
N SER A 152 -20.23 7.60 8.44
CA SER A 152 -21.35 7.72 7.50
C SER A 152 -21.02 8.51 6.23
N PHE A 153 -19.91 9.26 6.24
CA PHE A 153 -19.54 10.08 5.10
C PHE A 153 -18.78 9.27 4.04
N GLU A 154 -19.28 9.36 2.82
CA GLU A 154 -18.72 8.70 1.64
C GLU A 154 -18.23 9.71 0.63
N SER A 155 -17.26 9.33 -0.18
CA SER A 155 -16.81 10.04 -1.36
C SER A 155 -17.07 9.20 -2.60
N SER A 156 -17.32 9.86 -3.74
CA SER A 156 -17.53 9.22 -5.03
C SER A 156 -16.45 9.63 -6.01
N ALA A 157 -16.08 8.73 -6.91
CA ALA A 157 -15.11 9.03 -7.97
C ALA A 157 -15.70 9.94 -9.06
N GLY A 158 -17.03 9.93 -9.21
CA GLY A 158 -17.69 10.44 -10.41
C GLY A 158 -17.49 9.50 -11.59
N GLU A 159 -18.34 9.63 -12.61
CA GLU A 159 -18.28 8.75 -13.79
C GLU A 159 -17.00 8.93 -14.61
N ASP A 160 -16.41 10.12 -14.58
CA ASP A 160 -15.24 10.53 -15.37
C ASP A 160 -13.98 10.79 -14.52
N GLN A 161 -14.00 10.39 -13.24
CA GLN A 161 -12.97 10.71 -12.25
C GLN A 161 -12.67 12.21 -12.08
N SER A 162 -13.65 13.07 -12.44
CA SER A 162 -13.53 14.54 -12.36
C SER A 162 -13.62 15.08 -10.94
N GLN A 163 -14.07 14.27 -9.98
CA GLN A 163 -14.23 14.68 -8.60
C GLN A 163 -12.86 14.93 -7.95
N LYS A 164 -12.78 16.05 -7.22
CA LYS A 164 -11.58 16.38 -6.45
C LYS A 164 -11.22 15.25 -5.49
N ILE A 165 -9.91 15.06 -5.28
CA ILE A 165 -9.40 14.17 -4.23
C ILE A 165 -9.83 14.72 -2.88
N VAL A 166 -10.51 13.88 -2.10
CA VAL A 166 -10.91 14.22 -0.74
C VAL A 166 -9.75 13.93 0.21
N TYR A 167 -9.50 14.84 1.12
CA TYR A 167 -8.46 14.72 2.13
C TYR A 167 -9.07 14.66 3.51
N TRP A 168 -8.47 13.87 4.36
CA TRP A 168 -8.90 13.73 5.74
C TRP A 168 -7.70 13.69 6.69
N GLY A 169 -7.84 14.35 7.84
CA GLY A 169 -6.88 14.30 8.94
C GLY A 169 -7.60 14.27 10.28
N TYR A 170 -6.94 13.80 11.32
CA TYR A 170 -7.54 13.66 12.64
C TYR A 170 -6.52 13.93 13.74
N VAL A 171 -6.95 14.69 14.73
CA VAL A 171 -6.20 14.95 15.96
C VAL A 171 -7.10 14.69 17.15
N LYS A 172 -6.58 13.96 18.12
CA LYS A 172 -7.22 13.67 19.39
C LYS A 172 -6.32 14.07 20.56
N LYS A 173 -6.88 14.78 21.53
CA LYS A 173 -6.27 15.06 22.82
C LYS A 173 -7.21 14.61 23.95
N ASN A 174 -6.66 14.44 25.16
CA ASN A 174 -7.48 13.95 26.29
C ASN A 174 -8.34 15.06 26.87
N THR A 175 -7.91 16.33 26.74
CA THR A 175 -8.64 17.49 27.26
C THR A 175 -8.69 18.62 26.25
N PRO A 176 -9.67 19.54 26.36
CA PRO A 176 -9.72 20.76 25.53
C PRO A 176 -8.49 21.66 25.73
N GLU A 177 -7.94 21.71 26.92
CA GLU A 177 -6.74 22.51 27.26
C GLU A 177 -5.51 21.97 26.53
N GLU A 178 -5.34 20.64 26.46
CA GLU A 178 -4.29 19.99 25.68
C GLU A 178 -4.47 20.28 24.18
N MET A 179 -5.71 20.25 23.66
CA MET A 179 -6.00 20.58 22.28
C MET A 179 -5.65 22.05 21.98
N LYS A 180 -6.03 22.95 22.86
CA LYS A 180 -5.72 24.38 22.72
C LYS A 180 -4.22 24.65 22.76
N ALA A 181 -3.50 24.02 23.69
CA ALA A 181 -2.04 24.14 23.79
C ALA A 181 -1.36 23.58 22.53
N PHE A 182 -1.82 22.45 22.03
CA PHE A 182 -1.32 21.81 20.83
C PHE A 182 -1.50 22.70 19.57
N LEU A 183 -2.71 23.22 19.34
CA LEU A 183 -3.01 24.00 18.13
C LEU A 183 -2.40 25.41 18.14
N ASN A 184 -2.20 26.01 19.33
CA ASN A 184 -1.67 27.36 19.49
C ASN A 184 -0.19 27.40 19.91
N GLY A 185 0.52 26.30 19.87
CA GLY A 185 1.88 26.12 20.37
C GLY A 185 2.98 26.89 19.66
N GLY A 186 2.94 28.22 19.69
CA GLY A 186 4.06 29.11 19.37
C GLY A 186 4.70 28.94 17.97
N ALA A 187 6.05 29.00 17.91
CA ALA A 187 6.82 28.89 16.67
C ALA A 187 6.81 27.45 16.09
N ASP A 188 6.56 26.46 16.93
CA ASP A 188 6.55 25.03 16.59
C ASP A 188 5.13 24.50 16.43
N LYS A 189 4.27 25.25 15.72
CA LYS A 189 2.90 24.80 15.46
C LYS A 189 2.89 23.47 14.72
N PRO A 190 2.05 22.52 15.17
CA PRO A 190 1.98 21.21 14.53
C PRO A 190 1.42 21.33 13.12
N VAL A 191 1.94 20.51 12.22
CA VAL A 191 1.35 20.26 10.91
C VAL A 191 0.43 19.06 11.02
N ILE A 192 -0.84 19.23 10.68
CA ILE A 192 -1.81 18.15 10.62
C ILE A 192 -1.72 17.51 9.24
N HIS A 193 -1.28 16.26 9.18
CA HIS A 193 -1.16 15.54 7.91
C HIS A 193 -2.53 15.09 7.42
N LEU A 194 -2.84 15.45 6.18
CA LEU A 194 -4.06 15.04 5.50
C LEU A 194 -3.75 13.87 4.56
N ILE A 195 -4.49 12.79 4.68
CA ILE A 195 -4.37 11.63 3.80
C ILE A 195 -5.49 11.64 2.76
N ARG A 196 -5.19 11.11 1.58
CA ARG A 196 -6.14 11.02 0.46
C ARG A 196 -7.14 9.88 0.69
N ASP A 197 -8.36 10.06 0.22
CA ASP A 197 -9.44 9.06 0.28
C ASP A 197 -9.21 7.87 -0.67
N ARG A 198 -8.29 7.99 -1.61
CA ARG A 198 -8.05 7.00 -2.68
C ARG A 198 -6.58 6.80 -2.98
N ALA A 199 -6.29 5.75 -3.74
CA ALA A 199 -4.98 5.45 -4.32
C ALA A 199 -4.82 6.10 -5.68
N LYS A 200 -3.58 6.30 -6.10
CA LYS A 200 -3.16 6.73 -7.43
C LYS A 200 -2.52 5.56 -8.17
N VAL A 201 -2.94 5.34 -9.41
CA VAL A 201 -2.24 4.46 -10.35
C VAL A 201 -1.47 5.35 -11.31
N LYS A 202 -0.17 5.16 -11.43
CA LYS A 202 0.72 5.96 -12.30
C LYS A 202 1.46 5.06 -13.27
N VAL A 203 1.51 5.44 -14.54
CA VAL A 203 2.28 4.73 -15.57
C VAL A 203 3.54 5.53 -15.88
N GLU A 204 4.68 4.85 -15.82
CA GLU A 204 5.99 5.38 -16.22
C GLU A 204 6.53 4.54 -17.36
N LEU A 205 6.85 5.21 -18.48
CA LEU A 205 7.50 4.60 -19.63
C LEU A 205 9.00 4.79 -19.51
N GLU A 206 9.79 3.72 -19.61
CA GLU A 206 11.25 3.85 -19.74
C GLU A 206 11.61 4.47 -21.10
N ASP A 207 12.77 5.10 -21.19
CA ASP A 207 13.19 5.94 -22.32
C ASP A 207 13.05 5.26 -23.69
N GLU A 208 13.36 3.97 -23.76
CA GLU A 208 13.24 3.20 -25.01
C GLU A 208 11.77 3.13 -25.48
N VAL A 209 10.86 2.85 -24.54
CA VAL A 209 9.42 2.76 -24.84
C VAL A 209 8.81 4.13 -25.09
N ALA A 210 9.24 5.15 -24.38
CA ALA A 210 8.83 6.54 -24.59
C ALA A 210 9.18 7.06 -25.99
N ASN A 211 10.19 6.46 -26.64
CA ASN A 211 10.52 6.76 -28.03
C ASN A 211 9.54 6.16 -29.04
N GLU A 212 8.80 5.13 -28.70
CA GLU A 212 7.84 4.44 -29.59
C GLU A 212 6.40 4.88 -29.32
N ILE A 213 6.07 5.21 -28.08
CA ILE A 213 4.72 5.56 -27.65
C ILE A 213 4.55 7.07 -27.62
N LYS A 214 3.42 7.53 -28.17
CA LYS A 214 3.03 8.93 -28.16
C LYS A 214 2.25 9.29 -26.90
N LYS A 215 1.39 8.38 -26.42
CA LYS A 215 0.46 8.62 -25.33
C LYS A 215 -0.02 7.32 -24.71
N VAL A 216 -0.21 7.30 -23.40
CA VAL A 216 -0.90 6.21 -22.67
C VAL A 216 -2.05 6.83 -21.88
N ILE A 217 -3.25 6.30 -22.05
CA ILE A 217 -4.41 6.63 -21.21
C ILE A 217 -4.65 5.45 -20.29
N VAL A 218 -5.00 5.75 -19.04
CA VAL A 218 -5.21 4.76 -17.99
C VAL A 218 -6.68 4.70 -17.62
N SER A 219 -7.25 3.51 -17.60
CA SER A 219 -8.61 3.26 -17.15
C SER A 219 -8.62 2.23 -16.02
N ILE A 220 -9.49 2.41 -15.04
CA ILE A 220 -9.74 1.43 -13.97
C ILE A 220 -11.03 0.68 -14.29
N TYR A 221 -11.02 -0.64 -14.15
CA TYR A 221 -12.18 -1.51 -14.32
C TYR A 221 -12.31 -2.42 -13.08
N ASP A 222 -13.52 -2.68 -12.62
CA ASP A 222 -13.81 -3.37 -11.36
C ASP A 222 -13.27 -2.65 -10.10
N GLY A 223 -13.00 -1.34 -10.17
CA GLY A 223 -12.71 -0.51 -9.01
C GLY A 223 -13.96 -0.21 -8.18
N GLN A 224 -13.79 0.25 -6.93
CA GLN A 224 -14.89 0.68 -6.08
C GLN A 224 -15.48 2.02 -6.58
N GLU A 225 -16.80 2.13 -6.61
CA GLU A 225 -17.52 3.36 -7.00
C GLU A 225 -17.47 4.42 -5.90
N HIS A 226 -17.49 3.97 -4.65
CA HIS A 226 -17.47 4.83 -3.47
C HIS A 226 -16.37 4.44 -2.50
N GLY A 227 -15.88 5.41 -1.76
CA GLY A 227 -14.95 5.25 -0.64
C GLY A 227 -15.44 6.00 0.60
N THR A 228 -14.82 5.72 1.74
CA THR A 228 -15.08 6.48 2.97
C THR A 228 -14.17 7.70 3.03
N ILE A 229 -14.67 8.83 3.53
CA ILE A 229 -13.84 10.02 3.77
C ILE A 229 -12.80 9.71 4.84
N ALA A 230 -13.24 9.34 6.04
CA ALA A 230 -12.36 8.93 7.13
C ALA A 230 -12.04 7.43 7.04
N PRO A 231 -10.78 7.00 7.21
CA PRO A 231 -10.46 5.60 7.46
C PRO A 231 -10.79 5.24 8.91
N PHE A 232 -11.26 4.03 9.17
CA PHE A 232 -11.54 3.57 10.52
C PHE A 232 -11.34 2.07 10.67
N LYS A 233 -11.10 1.62 11.91
CA LYS A 233 -10.98 0.21 12.27
C LYS A 233 -12.36 -0.42 12.47
N THR A 234 -12.39 -1.76 12.61
CA THR A 234 -13.62 -2.51 12.94
C THR A 234 -14.29 -2.08 14.22
N ASP A 235 -13.52 -1.58 15.18
CA ASP A 235 -14.02 -0.99 16.42
C ASP A 235 -14.47 0.47 16.28
N LEU A 236 -14.51 0.98 15.04
CA LEU A 236 -14.88 2.33 14.66
C LEU A 236 -13.95 3.43 15.24
N THR A 237 -12.70 3.07 15.55
CA THR A 237 -11.69 4.06 15.95
C THR A 237 -10.95 4.63 14.73
N PHE A 238 -10.48 5.88 14.86
CA PHE A 238 -9.78 6.61 13.82
C PHE A 238 -8.28 6.71 14.11
N PRO A 239 -7.40 6.71 13.08
CA PRO A 239 -5.98 6.97 13.27
C PRO A 239 -5.72 8.45 13.58
N ASP A 240 -4.87 8.74 14.53
CA ASP A 240 -4.36 10.11 14.73
C ASP A 240 -3.33 10.42 13.64
N THR A 241 -3.68 11.29 12.69
CA THR A 241 -2.81 11.61 11.54
C THR A 241 -1.68 12.56 11.90
N HIS A 242 -1.74 13.23 13.06
CA HIS A 242 -0.59 13.98 13.56
C HIS A 242 0.56 13.04 13.96
N GLU A 243 0.23 11.87 14.52
CA GLU A 243 1.22 10.85 14.87
C GLU A 243 1.58 9.92 13.72
N MET A 244 0.76 9.90 12.67
CA MET A 244 0.89 8.97 11.54
C MET A 244 1.07 9.71 10.22
N ALA A 245 2.30 9.94 9.82
CA ALA A 245 2.58 10.37 8.46
C ALA A 245 2.39 9.24 7.43
N VAL A 246 2.12 8.00 7.85
CA VAL A 246 2.00 6.81 6.99
C VAL A 246 0.74 6.02 7.32
N TRP A 247 0.03 5.59 6.28
CA TRP A 247 -1.11 4.69 6.37
C TRP A 247 -0.80 3.41 7.15
N ASN A 248 -1.61 3.10 8.15
CA ASN A 248 -1.53 1.83 8.87
C ASN A 248 -2.37 0.75 8.15
N PRO A 249 -1.78 -0.39 7.75
CA PRO A 249 -2.49 -1.47 7.06
C PRO A 249 -3.63 -2.12 7.88
N ASP A 250 -3.68 -1.87 9.20
CA ASP A 250 -4.71 -2.43 10.07
C ASP A 250 -6.07 -1.72 9.97
N TYR A 251 -6.15 -0.59 9.26
CA TYR A 251 -7.42 0.09 9.03
C TYR A 251 -8.22 -0.65 7.95
N ILE A 252 -9.46 -0.96 8.29
CA ILE A 252 -10.37 -1.69 7.42
C ILE A 252 -11.20 -0.70 6.65
N THR A 253 -11.18 -0.84 5.34
CA THR A 253 -12.17 -0.18 4.47
C THR A 253 -13.49 -0.91 4.63
N PRO A 254 -14.55 -0.24 5.07
CA PRO A 254 -15.86 -0.86 5.11
C PRO A 254 -16.29 -1.24 3.70
N THR A 255 -16.62 -2.49 3.51
CA THR A 255 -17.26 -2.96 2.29
C THR A 255 -18.76 -2.73 2.40
N LYS A 256 -19.22 -1.53 2.16
CA LYS A 256 -20.63 -1.32 1.79
C LYS A 256 -20.79 -1.71 0.33
N ASP A 257 -21.86 -2.45 0.05
CA ASP A 257 -22.33 -2.94 -1.25
C ASP A 257 -21.40 -2.63 -2.42
N GLN A 258 -20.59 -3.62 -2.79
CA GLN A 258 -19.54 -3.50 -3.80
C GLN A 258 -20.12 -3.20 -5.19
N LYS A 259 -20.60 -2.01 -5.38
CA LYS A 259 -20.79 -1.50 -6.72
C LYS A 259 -19.42 -1.23 -7.31
N THR A 260 -19.04 -2.07 -8.23
CA THR A 260 -17.81 -1.90 -8.98
C THR A 260 -18.06 -1.03 -10.19
N TYR A 261 -17.20 -0.05 -10.35
CA TYR A 261 -17.16 0.80 -11.52
C TYR A 261 -16.73 -0.02 -12.74
N GLN A 262 -17.62 -0.17 -13.71
CA GLN A 262 -17.28 -0.68 -15.03
C GLN A 262 -16.81 0.52 -15.86
N GLY A 263 -15.51 0.84 -15.77
CA GLY A 263 -14.95 2.01 -16.41
C GLY A 263 -15.10 1.99 -17.92
N SER A 264 -15.48 3.11 -18.49
CA SER A 264 -15.21 3.46 -19.88
C SER A 264 -13.72 3.73 -20.10
N GLU A 265 -13.28 3.83 -21.36
CA GLU A 265 -11.92 4.26 -21.67
C GLU A 265 -11.61 5.57 -20.92
N GLY A 266 -10.57 5.55 -20.06
CA GLY A 266 -10.22 6.66 -19.20
C GLY A 266 -9.78 7.87 -19.99
N GLN A 267 -9.87 9.03 -19.35
CA GLN A 267 -9.54 10.30 -19.98
C GLN A 267 -8.18 10.85 -19.52
N MET A 268 -7.60 10.26 -18.46
CA MET A 268 -6.37 10.78 -17.84
C MET A 268 -5.13 10.11 -18.44
N GLU A 269 -4.18 10.94 -18.84
CA GLU A 269 -2.92 10.49 -19.37
C GLU A 269 -1.97 10.08 -18.26
N ASN A 270 -1.45 8.86 -18.35
CA ASN A 270 -0.49 8.24 -17.43
C ASN A 270 -0.95 8.05 -15.98
N ILE A 271 -2.16 8.45 -15.61
CA ILE A 271 -2.66 8.28 -14.25
C ILE A 271 -4.13 7.83 -14.21
N ALA A 272 -4.51 7.23 -13.09
CA ALA A 272 -5.90 7.02 -12.67
C ALA A 272 -5.98 7.00 -11.15
N TYR A 273 -7.19 7.11 -10.60
CA TYR A 273 -7.44 7.02 -9.17
C TYR A 273 -8.45 5.91 -8.88
N THR A 274 -8.29 5.26 -7.73
CA THR A 274 -9.22 4.21 -7.28
C THR A 274 -9.34 4.22 -5.76
N PHE A 275 -10.52 3.89 -5.25
CA PHE A 275 -10.74 3.73 -3.83
C PHE A 275 -10.11 2.44 -3.31
N GLU A 276 -10.01 2.35 -1.99
CA GLU A 276 -9.53 1.14 -1.31
C GLU A 276 -10.31 -0.08 -1.75
N ASN A 277 -9.59 -1.18 -2.01
CA ASN A 277 -10.15 -2.42 -2.50
C ASN A 277 -9.35 -3.60 -1.95
N ARG A 278 -10.01 -4.70 -1.57
CA ARG A 278 -9.32 -5.95 -1.19
C ARG A 278 -8.56 -6.53 -2.35
N ASN A 279 -9.03 -6.30 -3.57
CA ASN A 279 -8.44 -6.79 -4.80
C ASN A 279 -8.35 -8.32 -4.84
N ASP A 280 -9.49 -8.96 -4.56
CA ASP A 280 -9.57 -10.42 -4.48
C ASP A 280 -9.36 -11.08 -5.85
N ALA A 281 -8.70 -12.23 -5.86
CA ALA A 281 -8.36 -12.95 -7.10
C ALA A 281 -9.59 -13.39 -7.93
N SER A 282 -10.75 -13.57 -7.28
CA SER A 282 -12.01 -13.89 -7.97
C SER A 282 -12.57 -12.75 -8.81
N LYS A 283 -12.25 -11.50 -8.43
CA LYS A 283 -12.66 -10.28 -9.13
C LYS A 283 -11.61 -9.19 -8.95
N PRO A 284 -10.43 -9.34 -9.60
CA PRO A 284 -9.35 -8.39 -9.43
C PRO A 284 -9.68 -7.05 -10.09
N LEU A 285 -9.25 -5.96 -9.44
CA LEU A 285 -9.20 -4.66 -10.07
C LEU A 285 -8.29 -4.71 -11.29
N LYS A 286 -8.76 -4.21 -12.42
CA LYS A 286 -8.07 -4.22 -13.70
C LYS A 286 -7.67 -2.82 -14.10
N VAL A 287 -6.43 -2.66 -14.54
CA VAL A 287 -5.94 -1.43 -15.15
C VAL A 287 -5.81 -1.67 -16.64
N ILE A 288 -6.47 -0.84 -17.44
CA ILE A 288 -6.38 -0.92 -18.89
C ILE A 288 -5.53 0.26 -19.37
N LEU A 289 -4.41 -0.07 -20.00
CA LEU A 289 -3.52 0.91 -20.64
C LEU A 289 -3.89 1.02 -22.10
N TRP A 290 -4.38 2.18 -22.54
CA TRP A 290 -4.59 2.47 -23.96
C TRP A 290 -3.38 3.23 -24.51
N ALA A 291 -2.50 2.50 -25.18
CA ALA A 291 -1.30 3.04 -25.78
C ALA A 291 -1.55 3.50 -27.21
N THR A 292 -1.13 4.71 -27.53
CA THR A 292 -1.05 5.26 -28.88
C THR A 292 0.42 5.30 -29.30
N TYR A 293 0.77 4.53 -30.30
CA TYR A 293 2.14 4.49 -30.85
C TYR A 293 2.38 5.64 -31.82
N LYS A 294 3.65 6.05 -31.98
CA LYS A 294 4.02 7.13 -32.92
C LYS A 294 3.73 6.81 -34.39
N ASN A 295 3.66 5.52 -34.74
CA ASN A 295 3.25 5.05 -36.07
C ASN A 295 1.73 5.07 -36.31
N GLY A 296 0.94 5.56 -35.34
CA GLY A 296 -0.52 5.64 -35.42
C GLY A 296 -1.27 4.38 -34.97
N THR A 297 -0.58 3.32 -34.55
CA THR A 297 -1.21 2.12 -33.99
C THR A 297 -1.79 2.43 -32.60
N HIS A 298 -2.96 1.88 -32.32
CA HIS A 298 -3.62 1.96 -31.01
C HIS A 298 -3.81 0.56 -30.44
N LYS A 299 -3.36 0.30 -29.22
CA LYS A 299 -3.51 -0.98 -28.54
C LYS A 299 -3.84 -0.80 -27.07
N ARG A 300 -4.53 -1.80 -26.51
CA ARG A 300 -4.93 -1.82 -25.11
C ARG A 300 -4.31 -3.02 -24.42
N PHE A 301 -3.89 -2.81 -23.18
CA PHE A 301 -3.22 -3.84 -22.39
C PHE A 301 -3.88 -3.90 -21.02
N LEU A 302 -4.25 -5.11 -20.60
CA LEU A 302 -4.68 -5.37 -19.24
C LEU A 302 -3.47 -5.51 -18.33
N VAL A 303 -3.43 -4.74 -17.25
CA VAL A 303 -2.44 -4.87 -16.18
C VAL A 303 -3.18 -5.09 -14.85
N LEU A 304 -2.75 -6.08 -14.09
CA LEU A 304 -3.20 -6.29 -12.72
C LEU A 304 -2.25 -5.58 -11.75
N LEU A 305 -2.79 -4.99 -10.69
CA LEU A 305 -1.99 -4.41 -9.62
C LEU A 305 -1.51 -5.54 -8.71
N GLN A 306 -0.35 -6.08 -9.05
CA GLN A 306 0.27 -7.24 -8.39
C GLN A 306 1.78 -7.04 -8.27
N ASP A 307 2.37 -7.71 -7.29
CA ASP A 307 3.81 -7.71 -7.09
C ASP A 307 4.56 -8.59 -8.11
N LYS A 308 5.88 -8.64 -7.99
CA LYS A 308 6.76 -9.49 -8.82
C LYS A 308 6.44 -10.99 -8.72
N ASP A 309 5.76 -11.39 -7.65
CA ASP A 309 5.38 -12.78 -7.36
C ASP A 309 3.93 -13.08 -7.78
N ASN A 310 3.30 -12.16 -8.52
CA ASN A 310 1.92 -12.14 -9.00
C ASN A 310 0.88 -12.18 -7.87
N GLN A 311 1.25 -11.68 -6.67
CA GLN A 311 0.27 -11.47 -5.62
C GLN A 311 -0.41 -10.13 -5.83
N LEU A 312 -1.73 -10.13 -5.86
CA LEU A 312 -2.51 -8.91 -6.01
C LEU A 312 -2.27 -8.00 -4.81
N TYR A 313 -1.91 -6.75 -5.09
CA TYR A 313 -1.87 -5.73 -4.05
C TYR A 313 -3.27 -5.46 -3.51
N ARG A 314 -3.43 -5.46 -2.20
CA ARG A 314 -4.57 -4.81 -1.58
C ARG A 314 -4.45 -3.31 -1.85
N ILE A 315 -5.48 -2.73 -2.46
CA ILE A 315 -5.48 -1.31 -2.78
C ILE A 315 -5.76 -0.50 -1.52
N LYS A 316 -4.79 0.33 -1.16
CA LYS A 316 -4.82 1.17 0.04
C LYS A 316 -4.90 2.64 -0.37
N ARG A 317 -5.72 3.44 0.32
CA ARG A 317 -5.73 4.89 0.13
C ARG A 317 -4.35 5.51 0.36
N ASN A 318 -4.11 6.66 -0.19
CA ASN A 318 -2.86 7.41 -0.03
C ASN A 318 -1.59 6.66 -0.51
N HIS A 319 -1.73 5.58 -1.32
CA HIS A 319 -0.65 4.86 -1.98
C HIS A 319 -0.57 5.19 -3.47
N ILE A 320 0.60 5.00 -4.06
CA ILE A 320 0.80 4.98 -5.51
C ILE A 320 1.13 3.56 -5.94
N TYR A 321 0.37 3.06 -6.91
CA TYR A 321 0.70 1.85 -7.65
C TYR A 321 1.34 2.27 -8.96
N LYS A 322 2.68 2.19 -9.02
CA LYS A 322 3.48 2.63 -10.15
C LYS A 322 3.66 1.47 -11.13
N ILE A 323 3.13 1.62 -12.33
CA ILE A 323 3.29 0.66 -13.44
C ILE A 323 4.49 1.12 -14.27
N LYS A 324 5.62 0.45 -14.12
CA LYS A 324 6.82 0.69 -14.92
C LYS A 324 6.77 -0.14 -16.19
N VAL A 325 6.79 0.51 -17.33
CA VAL A 325 6.73 -0.14 -18.65
C VAL A 325 8.11 -0.04 -19.33
N LYS A 326 8.80 -1.17 -19.38
CA LYS A 326 10.12 -1.32 -20.02
C LYS A 326 10.02 -1.72 -21.49
N LYS A 327 8.94 -2.36 -21.88
CA LYS A 327 8.62 -2.75 -23.24
C LYS A 327 7.11 -2.95 -23.37
N LEU A 328 6.55 -2.48 -24.49
CA LEU A 328 5.13 -2.64 -24.80
C LEU A 328 4.97 -3.05 -26.27
N ASP A 329 4.89 -4.35 -26.53
CA ASP A 329 4.78 -4.89 -27.89
C ASP A 329 3.34 -4.77 -28.39
N ALA A 330 3.13 -4.00 -29.45
CA ALA A 330 1.81 -3.78 -30.04
C ALA A 330 1.12 -5.08 -30.48
N SER A 331 1.87 -6.13 -30.84
CA SER A 331 1.32 -7.42 -31.26
C SER A 331 0.61 -8.18 -30.14
N LEU A 332 0.95 -7.87 -28.88
CA LEU A 332 0.35 -8.47 -27.69
C LEU A 332 -0.84 -7.67 -27.15
N GLY A 333 -1.11 -6.50 -27.71
CA GLY A 333 -2.20 -5.63 -27.29
C GLY A 333 -3.52 -5.93 -28.00
N TYR A 334 -4.61 -5.58 -27.35
CA TYR A 334 -5.98 -5.76 -27.83
C TYR A 334 -6.47 -4.54 -28.61
N ASP A 335 -7.37 -4.77 -29.59
CA ASP A 335 -7.91 -3.71 -30.44
C ASP A 335 -9.10 -2.98 -29.81
N SER A 336 -9.77 -3.58 -28.83
CA SER A 336 -10.91 -2.96 -28.13
C SER A 336 -10.73 -3.01 -26.61
N PHE A 337 -11.48 -2.13 -25.92
CA PHE A 337 -11.51 -2.10 -24.46
C PHE A 337 -12.06 -3.40 -23.87
N ASP A 338 -13.18 -3.90 -24.39
CA ASP A 338 -13.79 -5.15 -23.91
C ASP A 338 -12.89 -6.37 -24.13
N ALA A 339 -12.16 -6.41 -25.25
CA ALA A 339 -11.21 -7.47 -25.51
C ALA A 339 -10.04 -7.42 -24.49
N ALA A 340 -9.58 -6.24 -24.12
CA ALA A 340 -8.54 -6.08 -23.11
C ALA A 340 -9.04 -6.46 -21.71
N VAL A 341 -10.23 -6.02 -21.31
CA VAL A 341 -10.82 -6.35 -20.00
C VAL A 341 -10.96 -7.86 -19.79
N ASN A 342 -11.28 -8.60 -20.85
CA ASN A 342 -11.45 -10.07 -20.83
C ASN A 342 -10.19 -10.83 -21.28
N GLY A 343 -9.11 -10.12 -21.53
CA GLY A 343 -7.87 -10.65 -22.05
C GLY A 343 -6.93 -11.21 -20.98
N THR A 344 -5.76 -11.64 -21.44
CA THR A 344 -4.67 -12.06 -20.56
C THR A 344 -3.93 -10.83 -20.04
N PRO A 345 -3.61 -10.77 -18.74
CA PRO A 345 -2.80 -9.69 -18.18
C PRO A 345 -1.43 -9.59 -18.86
N ALA A 346 -1.03 -8.37 -19.15
CA ALA A 346 0.28 -8.06 -19.75
C ALA A 346 1.41 -7.95 -18.72
N ASN A 347 1.13 -8.24 -17.45
CA ASN A 347 2.15 -8.31 -16.41
C ASN A 347 3.23 -9.34 -16.76
N ASN A 348 4.46 -8.87 -16.88
CA ASN A 348 5.62 -9.67 -17.22
C ASN A 348 6.88 -8.90 -16.77
N PRO A 349 8.10 -9.40 -16.96
CA PRO A 349 9.32 -8.68 -16.57
C PRO A 349 9.49 -7.29 -17.21
N TRP A 350 8.74 -6.98 -18.26
CA TRP A 350 8.75 -5.69 -18.94
C TRP A 350 7.66 -4.72 -18.46
N ILE A 351 6.68 -5.21 -17.71
CA ILE A 351 5.60 -4.42 -17.09
C ILE A 351 5.52 -4.80 -15.62
N VAL A 352 6.13 -4.01 -14.78
CA VAL A 352 6.25 -4.24 -13.33
C VAL A 352 5.39 -3.24 -12.57
N VAL A 353 4.71 -3.69 -11.53
CA VAL A 353 3.94 -2.82 -10.64
C VAL A 353 4.65 -2.71 -9.29
N GLU A 354 4.81 -1.50 -8.80
CA GLU A 354 5.37 -1.19 -7.48
C GLU A 354 4.33 -0.48 -6.63
N ASP A 355 4.15 -0.93 -5.38
CA ASP A 355 3.37 -0.21 -4.37
C ASP A 355 4.31 0.77 -3.67
N ILE A 356 4.07 2.06 -3.87
CA ILE A 356 4.89 3.13 -3.29
C ILE A 356 4.06 3.83 -2.23
N VAL A 357 4.57 3.77 -1.00
CA VAL A 357 4.04 4.59 0.08
C VAL A 357 4.54 6.02 -0.13
N PRO A 358 3.67 7.02 -0.07
CA PRO A 358 4.10 8.42 -0.22
C PRO A 358 5.25 8.76 0.72
N GLU A 359 6.19 9.54 0.23
CA GLU A 359 7.20 10.17 1.06
C GLU A 359 6.52 10.99 2.16
N VAL A 360 7.07 10.92 3.37
CA VAL A 360 6.55 11.72 4.46
C VAL A 360 7.06 13.14 4.30
N SER A 361 6.19 14.05 3.95
CA SER A 361 6.50 15.48 3.85
C SER A 361 5.33 16.31 4.35
N ASP A 362 5.64 17.38 5.07
CA ASP A 362 4.67 18.42 5.42
C ASP A 362 4.66 19.57 4.39
N GLY A 363 5.38 19.39 3.26
CA GLY A 363 5.56 20.39 2.20
C GLY A 363 6.77 21.29 2.40
N LYS A 364 7.40 21.28 3.57
CA LYS A 364 8.64 22.03 3.88
C LYS A 364 9.76 21.06 4.23
N TYR A 365 9.47 20.07 5.05
CA TYR A 365 10.41 19.05 5.49
C TYR A 365 10.04 17.72 4.88
N THR A 366 11.03 16.91 4.63
CA THR A 366 10.84 15.62 3.95
C THR A 366 11.68 14.54 4.63
N LEU A 367 11.05 13.40 4.96
CA LEU A 367 11.68 12.21 5.52
C LEU A 367 11.42 11.02 4.62
N SER A 368 12.47 10.40 4.07
CA SER A 368 12.37 9.23 3.20
C SER A 368 13.27 8.08 3.64
N ILE A 369 12.79 6.84 3.52
CA ILE A 369 13.56 5.62 3.80
C ILE A 369 14.09 5.07 2.48
N THR A 370 15.41 5.01 2.33
CA THR A 370 16.04 4.73 1.04
C THR A 370 16.13 3.24 0.70
N ASN A 371 16.19 2.35 1.68
CA ASN A 371 16.20 0.90 1.45
C ASN A 371 14.84 0.21 1.66
N GLY A 372 13.76 0.99 1.61
CA GLY A 372 12.40 0.49 1.72
C GLY A 372 11.90 0.35 3.16
N THR A 373 10.59 0.30 3.28
CA THR A 373 9.90 0.21 4.57
C THR A 373 9.47 -1.21 4.94
N TYR A 374 9.75 -2.19 4.07
CA TYR A 374 9.54 -3.61 4.31
C TYR A 374 10.84 -4.36 4.01
N ILE A 375 11.45 -4.93 5.03
CA ILE A 375 12.75 -5.58 4.98
C ILE A 375 12.61 -7.03 5.42
N LEU A 376 12.95 -7.97 4.55
CA LEU A 376 12.99 -9.39 4.87
C LEU A 376 14.45 -9.86 4.95
N LEU A 377 14.85 -10.41 6.08
CA LEU A 377 16.19 -10.90 6.37
C LEU A 377 16.17 -12.40 6.66
N ASN A 378 17.17 -13.11 6.14
CA ASN A 378 17.33 -14.54 6.35
C ASN A 378 18.67 -14.85 7.05
N GLU A 379 18.97 -16.12 7.26
CA GLU A 379 20.16 -16.60 7.96
C GLU A 379 21.51 -16.17 7.35
N GLY A 380 21.50 -15.64 6.12
CA GLY A 380 22.67 -15.05 5.49
C GLY A 380 22.90 -13.58 5.87
N ALA A 381 21.96 -12.97 6.57
CA ALA A 381 22.10 -11.59 7.02
C ALA A 381 23.12 -11.46 8.14
N THR A 382 23.93 -10.40 8.10
CA THR A 382 24.84 -10.08 9.21
C THR A 382 24.06 -9.68 10.45
N ALA A 383 24.61 -9.91 11.64
CA ALA A 383 23.92 -9.51 12.88
C ALA A 383 23.70 -8.00 12.96
N ALA A 384 24.71 -7.20 12.60
CA ALA A 384 24.57 -5.75 12.53
C ALA A 384 23.83 -5.35 11.24
N GLN A 385 22.75 -4.60 11.39
CA GLN A 385 21.91 -4.10 10.32
C GLN A 385 21.82 -2.58 10.36
N SER A 386 21.54 -1.97 9.20
CA SER A 386 21.26 -0.55 9.12
C SER A 386 20.15 -0.25 8.12
N ILE A 387 19.33 0.74 8.44
CA ILE A 387 18.29 1.28 7.57
C ILE A 387 18.68 2.71 7.26
N SER A 388 18.85 3.03 5.99
CA SER A 388 19.23 4.37 5.55
C SER A 388 18.00 5.24 5.31
N PHE A 389 18.10 6.52 5.69
CA PHE A 389 17.06 7.52 5.45
C PHE A 389 17.67 8.84 4.99
N LYS A 390 16.85 9.64 4.32
CA LYS A 390 17.19 11.01 3.93
C LYS A 390 16.21 11.98 4.57
N TYR A 391 16.72 13.16 4.88
CA TYR A 391 15.94 14.25 5.39
C TYR A 391 16.30 15.55 4.68
N ALA A 392 15.30 16.33 4.31
CA ALA A 392 15.47 17.60 3.62
C ALA A 392 14.56 18.69 4.21
N GLY A 393 14.96 19.96 4.05
CA GLY A 393 14.18 21.13 4.43
C GLY A 393 14.70 21.90 5.65
N ASP A 394 15.48 21.27 6.54
CA ASP A 394 16.12 21.92 7.68
C ASP A 394 17.62 21.58 7.71
N THR A 395 18.47 22.61 7.60
CA THR A 395 19.94 22.46 7.63
C THR A 395 20.51 22.37 9.04
N ASP A 396 19.73 22.75 10.04
CA ASP A 396 20.15 22.80 11.45
C ASP A 396 19.73 21.53 12.22
N ILE A 397 19.09 20.58 11.53
CA ILE A 397 18.68 19.30 12.12
C ILE A 397 19.88 18.39 12.35
N THR A 398 19.90 17.71 13.48
CA THR A 398 20.99 16.85 13.94
C THR A 398 20.49 15.43 14.25
N ALA A 399 21.39 14.48 14.52
CA ALA A 399 20.99 13.14 14.96
C ALA A 399 20.14 13.14 16.23
N ASN A 400 20.31 14.13 17.11
CA ASN A 400 19.56 14.23 18.37
C ASN A 400 18.09 14.65 18.17
N ASP A 401 17.75 15.18 16.99
CA ASP A 401 16.39 15.58 16.66
C ASP A 401 15.57 14.40 16.14
N PHE A 402 16.21 13.26 15.85
CA PHE A 402 15.55 12.02 15.48
C PHE A 402 15.43 11.06 16.66
N GLU A 403 14.42 10.23 16.61
CA GLU A 403 14.20 9.11 17.53
C GLU A 403 13.81 7.87 16.74
N ALA A 404 14.42 6.73 17.07
CA ALA A 404 14.04 5.43 16.53
C ALA A 404 13.62 4.52 17.69
N ILE A 405 12.38 4.05 17.68
CA ILE A 405 11.85 3.17 18.72
C ILE A 405 11.21 1.93 18.13
N TRP A 406 11.32 0.82 18.85
CA TRP A 406 10.58 -0.39 18.53
C TRP A 406 9.12 -0.24 18.92
N MET A 407 8.24 -0.15 17.93
CA MET A 407 6.78 -0.25 18.13
C MET A 407 6.37 -1.71 18.33
N LYS A 408 7.14 -2.64 17.76
CA LYS A 408 6.99 -4.08 17.92
C LYS A 408 8.36 -4.73 17.78
N ASN A 409 8.68 -5.68 18.65
CA ASN A 409 9.87 -6.51 18.55
C ASN A 409 9.59 -7.91 19.10
N THR A 410 9.17 -8.83 18.24
CA THR A 410 8.93 -10.23 18.62
C THR A 410 10.24 -11.05 18.56
N ASN A 411 11.25 -10.62 19.32
CA ASN A 411 12.60 -11.16 19.28
C ASN A 411 13.30 -11.09 17.91
N CYS A 412 12.95 -10.09 17.10
CA CYS A 412 13.60 -9.81 15.83
C CYS A 412 15.00 -9.21 16.04
N ALA A 413 15.15 -8.36 17.05
CA ALA A 413 16.40 -7.71 17.41
C ALA A 413 16.72 -7.85 18.90
N ILE A 414 18.01 -7.83 19.25
CA ILE A 414 18.50 -7.94 20.63
C ILE A 414 18.68 -6.60 21.33
N ASN A 415 18.84 -5.50 20.58
CA ASN A 415 19.01 -4.19 21.18
C ASN A 415 17.66 -3.56 21.53
N GLU A 416 17.59 -2.98 22.72
CA GLU A 416 16.37 -2.36 23.22
C GLU A 416 16.00 -1.09 22.45
N THR A 417 17.00 -0.32 22.01
CA THR A 417 16.80 0.92 21.27
C THR A 417 17.71 0.95 20.04
N PRO A 418 17.16 1.19 18.84
CA PRO A 418 17.97 1.41 17.65
C PRO A 418 18.82 2.68 17.78
N VAL A 419 20.02 2.70 17.21
CA VAL A 419 20.94 3.84 17.27
C VAL A 419 20.86 4.62 15.96
N ILE A 420 20.73 5.94 16.05
CA ILE A 420 20.68 6.82 14.88
C ILE A 420 22.03 7.49 14.67
N THR A 421 22.47 7.50 13.42
CA THR A 421 23.53 8.39 12.91
C THR A 421 22.91 9.28 11.83
N PHE A 422 23.31 10.56 11.81
CA PHE A 422 22.78 11.52 10.82
C PHE A 422 23.83 12.59 10.54
N ASN A 423 24.03 12.88 9.26
CA ASN A 423 24.94 13.92 8.79
C ASN A 423 24.51 14.42 7.40
N ASN A 424 24.48 15.74 7.21
CA ASN A 424 24.24 16.37 5.89
C ASN A 424 23.00 15.85 5.14
N GLY A 425 21.87 15.69 5.83
CA GLY A 425 20.63 15.24 5.22
C GLY A 425 20.52 13.72 5.01
N GLU A 426 21.55 12.95 5.36
CA GLU A 426 21.53 11.49 5.27
C GLU A 426 21.71 10.87 6.65
N GLY A 427 20.91 9.86 6.96
CA GLY A 427 20.97 9.17 8.24
C GLY A 427 20.86 7.66 8.12
N SER A 428 21.19 6.98 9.20
CA SER A 428 21.05 5.52 9.33
C SER A 428 20.55 5.15 10.71
N ILE A 429 19.66 4.15 10.75
CA ILE A 429 19.16 3.52 11.97
C ILE A 429 19.91 2.19 12.10
N HIS A 430 20.69 2.01 13.14
CA HIS A 430 21.46 0.80 13.40
C HIS A 430 20.79 -0.08 14.45
N TYR A 431 20.70 -1.37 14.18
CA TYR A 431 20.17 -2.37 15.12
C TYR A 431 20.89 -3.71 14.95
N THR A 432 20.76 -4.58 15.96
CA THR A 432 21.40 -5.90 15.95
C THR A 432 20.32 -6.97 15.94
N LEU A 433 20.37 -7.86 14.96
CA LEU A 433 19.44 -8.98 14.84
C LEU A 433 19.64 -9.99 15.97
N SER A 434 18.52 -10.52 16.44
CA SER A 434 18.52 -11.77 17.20
C SER A 434 18.90 -12.94 16.29
N THR A 435 19.21 -14.09 16.88
CA THR A 435 19.41 -15.31 16.09
C THR A 435 18.19 -15.61 15.24
N ILE A 436 18.40 -15.72 13.93
CA ILE A 436 17.37 -16.09 12.97
C ILE A 436 17.13 -17.60 13.07
N ASP A 437 15.89 -18.00 13.30
CA ASP A 437 15.46 -19.40 13.41
C ASP A 437 14.32 -19.72 12.42
N ASN A 438 13.71 -20.88 12.55
CA ASN A 438 12.65 -21.35 11.65
C ASN A 438 11.29 -20.67 11.90
N SER A 439 11.18 -19.79 12.90
CA SER A 439 9.99 -18.99 13.13
C SER A 439 10.13 -17.61 12.47
N MET A 440 9.07 -17.14 11.83
CA MET A 440 9.03 -15.77 11.37
C MET A 440 8.90 -14.83 12.56
N LYS A 441 9.81 -13.86 12.66
CA LYS A 441 9.78 -12.82 13.67
C LYS A 441 9.54 -11.49 13.00
N GLU A 442 8.83 -10.60 13.67
CA GLU A 442 8.51 -9.28 13.18
C GLU A 442 9.03 -8.21 14.13
N GLY A 443 9.65 -7.20 13.55
CA GLY A 443 9.99 -5.95 14.20
C GLY A 443 9.38 -4.78 13.45
N ILE A 444 8.95 -3.75 14.18
CA ILE A 444 8.51 -2.48 13.60
C ILE A 444 9.28 -1.38 14.29
N ILE A 445 10.12 -0.68 13.55
CA ILE A 445 10.81 0.53 14.02
C ILE A 445 10.03 1.74 13.53
N ARG A 446 9.71 2.67 14.44
CA ARG A 446 9.27 4.01 14.07
C ARG A 446 10.46 4.97 14.14
N LEU A 447 10.79 5.57 13.01
CA LEU A 447 11.67 6.75 12.93
C LEU A 447 10.80 8.00 13.05
N LEU A 448 11.11 8.87 14.00
CA LEU A 448 10.43 10.14 14.29
C LEU A 448 11.42 11.30 14.21
N ASP A 449 11.12 12.31 13.43
CA ASP A 449 11.67 13.65 13.54
C ASP A 449 10.94 14.39 14.66
N LYS A 450 11.59 14.57 15.81
CA LYS A 450 11.00 15.21 16.99
C LYS A 450 10.80 16.72 16.81
N LYS A 451 11.56 17.35 15.90
CA LYS A 451 11.53 18.79 15.69
C LYS A 451 10.34 19.23 14.84
N HIS A 452 9.96 18.42 13.83
CA HIS A 452 8.91 18.78 12.87
C HIS A 452 7.77 17.74 12.82
N GLY A 453 7.87 16.65 13.59
CA GLY A 453 6.78 15.66 13.74
C GLY A 453 6.65 14.65 12.61
N LEU A 454 7.58 14.62 11.64
CA LEU A 454 7.55 13.62 10.58
C LEU A 454 7.92 12.24 11.14
N SER A 455 7.17 11.20 10.80
CA SER A 455 7.49 9.85 11.26
C SER A 455 7.25 8.78 10.21
N ARG A 456 8.01 7.68 10.32
CA ARG A 456 7.95 6.54 9.40
C ARG A 456 8.07 5.23 10.14
N ASN A 457 7.16 4.28 9.84
CA ASN A 457 7.27 2.91 10.32
C ASN A 457 7.99 2.05 9.30
N ILE A 458 8.91 1.21 9.79
CA ILE A 458 9.72 0.30 8.99
C ILE A 458 9.49 -1.10 9.55
N HIS A 459 9.01 -2.00 8.69
CA HIS A 459 8.72 -3.39 9.03
C HIS A 459 9.92 -4.28 8.70
N ILE A 460 10.33 -5.09 9.66
CA ILE A 460 11.46 -6.00 9.55
C ILE A 460 10.95 -7.40 9.85
N TYR A 461 11.17 -8.32 8.92
CA TYR A 461 10.84 -9.74 9.09
C TYR A 461 12.12 -10.56 9.03
N THR A 462 12.26 -11.52 9.94
CA THR A 462 13.38 -12.46 9.94
C THR A 462 12.90 -13.89 9.91
N ILE A 463 13.48 -14.71 9.05
CA ILE A 463 13.20 -16.14 8.97
C ILE A 463 14.41 -16.89 8.41
N LYS A 464 14.71 -18.06 8.98
CA LYS A 464 15.74 -18.95 8.46
C LYS A 464 15.25 -19.63 7.16
N ASN A 465 16.14 -19.78 6.20
CA ASN A 465 15.87 -20.58 5.03
C ASN A 465 15.52 -22.02 5.42
N MET A 466 14.61 -22.62 4.67
CA MET A 466 14.04 -23.92 4.99
C MET A 466 14.63 -25.03 4.13
N GLU A 467 14.61 -26.23 4.63
CA GLU A 467 14.98 -27.42 3.89
C GLU A 467 13.72 -28.06 3.29
N TYR A 468 13.80 -28.36 1.99
CA TYR A 468 12.77 -29.07 1.24
C TYR A 468 13.32 -30.44 0.86
N GLU A 469 12.49 -31.45 0.98
CA GLU A 469 12.78 -32.79 0.48
C GLU A 469 12.29 -32.90 -0.96
N PHE A 470 13.24 -33.04 -1.90
CA PHE A 470 12.95 -33.27 -3.32
C PHE A 470 13.27 -34.71 -3.70
N GLU A 471 12.30 -35.42 -4.26
CA GLU A 471 12.41 -36.80 -4.73
C GLU A 471 12.09 -36.88 -6.21
N PHE A 472 12.94 -37.58 -6.97
CA PHE A 472 12.72 -37.87 -8.37
C PHE A 472 13.18 -39.29 -8.68
N PRO A 473 12.51 -40.06 -9.59
CA PRO A 473 12.93 -41.40 -9.93
C PRO A 473 14.34 -41.44 -10.50
N ALA A 474 15.13 -42.44 -10.11
CA ALA A 474 16.48 -42.65 -10.64
C ALA A 474 16.52 -42.90 -12.16
N THR A 475 15.39 -43.28 -12.75
CA THR A 475 15.26 -43.50 -14.20
C THR A 475 14.01 -42.86 -14.76
N MET A 476 14.09 -42.43 -16.03
CA MET A 476 12.98 -41.85 -16.80
C MET A 476 12.96 -42.47 -18.20
N GLY A 477 11.78 -42.66 -18.79
CA GLY A 477 11.68 -43.13 -20.17
C GLY A 477 12.35 -42.20 -21.17
N LYS A 478 12.97 -42.74 -22.23
CA LYS A 478 13.73 -41.97 -23.24
C LYS A 478 12.89 -41.27 -24.31
N GLY A 479 11.61 -41.62 -24.42
CA GLY A 479 10.71 -41.08 -25.47
C GLY A 479 10.35 -39.60 -25.22
N ILE A 480 10.04 -38.88 -26.31
CA ILE A 480 9.67 -37.45 -26.28
C ILE A 480 8.47 -37.14 -25.38
N SER A 481 7.60 -38.07 -25.12
CA SER A 481 6.42 -37.89 -24.25
C SER A 481 6.52 -38.66 -22.94
N ALA A 482 7.68 -39.26 -22.65
CA ALA A 482 7.90 -39.92 -21.37
C ALA A 482 7.80 -38.91 -20.22
N THR A 483 7.12 -39.31 -19.16
CA THR A 483 6.91 -38.48 -17.96
C THR A 483 7.46 -39.16 -16.72
N ALA A 484 7.82 -38.33 -15.73
CA ALA A 484 8.15 -38.74 -14.38
C ALA A 484 7.63 -37.69 -13.38
N GLN A 485 7.55 -38.03 -12.10
CA GLN A 485 7.01 -37.16 -11.07
C GLN A 485 8.14 -36.65 -10.19
N LEU A 486 8.32 -35.32 -10.14
CA LEU A 486 9.08 -34.65 -9.09
C LEU A 486 8.14 -34.51 -7.89
N LYS A 487 8.46 -35.20 -6.80
CA LYS A 487 7.78 -35.04 -5.52
C LYS A 487 8.60 -34.16 -4.59
N PHE A 488 7.94 -33.35 -3.80
CA PHE A 488 8.60 -32.57 -2.75
C PHE A 488 7.61 -32.32 -1.62
N LYS A 489 8.18 -32.19 -0.42
CA LYS A 489 7.43 -31.89 0.78
C LYS A 489 7.68 -30.45 1.18
N ILE A 490 6.60 -29.68 1.32
CA ILE A 490 6.67 -28.34 1.88
C ILE A 490 6.83 -28.46 3.38
N PRO A 491 7.82 -27.77 4.00
CA PRO A 491 8.06 -27.86 5.45
C PRO A 491 6.80 -27.50 6.25
N ALA A 492 6.51 -28.28 7.30
CA ALA A 492 5.33 -28.05 8.14
C ALA A 492 5.39 -26.75 8.94
N ASN A 493 6.59 -26.22 9.15
CA ASN A 493 6.83 -24.94 9.81
C ASN A 493 6.93 -23.76 8.83
N TYR A 494 6.54 -23.93 7.55
CA TYR A 494 6.51 -22.81 6.60
C TYR A 494 5.44 -21.80 7.03
N PRO A 495 5.79 -20.52 7.23
CA PRO A 495 4.83 -19.50 7.63
C PRO A 495 3.81 -19.26 6.53
N LYS A 496 2.53 -19.28 6.90
CA LYS A 496 1.43 -19.05 5.95
C LYS A 496 1.43 -17.63 5.39
N GLU A 497 2.00 -16.71 6.15
CA GLU A 497 2.17 -15.28 5.81
C GLU A 497 3.15 -15.07 4.64
N LEU A 498 4.01 -16.06 4.36
CA LEU A 498 4.97 -16.04 3.25
C LEU A 498 4.46 -16.76 1.99
N LEU A 499 3.21 -17.19 1.95
CA LEU A 499 2.61 -17.71 0.72
C LEU A 499 2.48 -16.60 -0.33
N PRO A 500 2.64 -16.92 -1.62
CA PRO A 500 2.77 -18.24 -2.21
C PRO A 500 4.17 -18.84 -2.08
N ILE A 501 4.24 -20.18 -2.12
CA ILE A 501 5.49 -20.90 -2.29
C ILE A 501 5.74 -21.07 -3.79
N GLU A 502 6.92 -20.64 -4.26
CA GLU A 502 7.36 -20.88 -5.63
C GLU A 502 8.36 -22.03 -5.69
N ILE A 503 8.12 -22.97 -6.60
CA ILE A 503 9.09 -23.98 -7.00
C ILE A 503 9.58 -23.64 -8.38
N LYS A 504 10.89 -23.41 -8.53
CA LYS A 504 11.54 -23.02 -9.78
C LYS A 504 12.43 -24.16 -10.29
N ILE A 505 12.26 -24.52 -11.55
CA ILE A 505 12.99 -25.63 -12.19
C ILE A 505 13.72 -25.09 -13.41
N ALA A 506 15.04 -25.33 -13.49
CA ALA A 506 15.84 -24.99 -14.67
C ALA A 506 16.24 -26.28 -15.39
N SER A 507 15.96 -26.37 -16.68
CA SER A 507 16.32 -27.52 -17.52
C SER A 507 16.36 -27.16 -19.00
N ASN A 508 17.23 -27.85 -19.76
CA ASN A 508 17.28 -27.82 -21.23
C ASN A 508 16.61 -29.04 -21.86
N ASP A 509 16.37 -30.09 -21.11
CA ASP A 509 15.99 -31.40 -21.64
C ASP A 509 14.58 -31.83 -21.28
N ILE A 510 14.02 -31.20 -20.24
CA ILE A 510 12.70 -31.55 -19.70
C ILE A 510 11.79 -30.32 -19.64
N ASN A 511 10.50 -30.58 -19.66
CA ASN A 511 9.46 -29.56 -19.52
C ASN A 511 8.54 -29.93 -18.36
N PRO A 512 8.58 -29.21 -17.24
CA PRO A 512 7.58 -29.32 -16.19
C PRO A 512 6.20 -28.91 -16.74
N GLN A 513 5.19 -29.71 -16.41
CA GLN A 513 3.82 -29.45 -16.88
C GLN A 513 3.09 -28.50 -15.91
N ASN A 514 2.15 -27.72 -16.45
CA ASN A 514 1.32 -26.79 -15.69
C ASN A 514 2.15 -25.74 -14.91
N CYS A 515 3.15 -25.18 -15.56
CA CYS A 515 4.02 -24.15 -14.98
C CYS A 515 4.07 -22.89 -15.84
N GLY A 516 4.35 -21.76 -15.21
CA GLY A 516 4.76 -20.53 -15.88
C GLY A 516 6.24 -20.57 -16.27
N ILE A 517 6.69 -19.57 -17.02
CA ILE A 517 8.09 -19.37 -17.37
C ILE A 517 8.50 -18.00 -16.89
N GLU A 518 9.57 -17.94 -16.09
CA GLU A 518 10.23 -16.70 -15.70
C GLU A 518 11.53 -16.55 -16.48
N VAL A 519 11.61 -15.50 -17.28
CA VAL A 519 12.84 -15.12 -17.98
C VAL A 519 13.77 -14.44 -16.97
N GLY A 520 14.94 -15.03 -16.70
CA GLY A 520 15.81 -14.46 -15.69
C GLY A 520 17.17 -15.16 -15.61
N SER A 521 18.02 -14.67 -14.70
CA SER A 521 19.35 -15.25 -14.50
C SER A 521 19.27 -16.62 -13.86
N THR A 522 19.81 -17.63 -14.54
CA THR A 522 20.09 -18.97 -14.02
C THR A 522 21.59 -19.13 -13.67
N ALA A 523 22.29 -18.01 -13.43
CA ALA A 523 23.73 -18.00 -13.15
C ALA A 523 24.14 -18.85 -11.93
N GLU A 524 23.18 -19.13 -11.04
CA GLU A 524 23.38 -20.00 -9.86
C GLU A 524 23.40 -21.49 -10.17
N VAL A 525 23.13 -21.90 -11.43
CA VAL A 525 23.20 -23.28 -11.89
C VAL A 525 24.15 -23.39 -13.09
N ASP A 526 25.19 -24.19 -12.98
CA ASP A 526 26.24 -24.38 -14.00
C ASP A 526 26.80 -23.08 -14.61
N GLY A 527 26.84 -22.00 -13.84
CA GLY A 527 27.24 -20.68 -14.34
C GLY A 527 26.28 -20.11 -15.40
N GLY A 528 25.05 -20.56 -15.45
CA GLY A 528 24.01 -20.11 -16.39
C GLY A 528 24.17 -20.64 -17.82
N LYS A 529 25.12 -21.52 -18.09
CA LYS A 529 25.38 -22.04 -19.45
C LYS A 529 24.20 -22.82 -19.97
N GLY A 530 23.58 -22.33 -21.05
CA GLY A 530 22.47 -22.98 -21.74
C GLY A 530 21.13 -22.94 -20.98
N TRP A 531 21.07 -22.17 -19.89
CA TRP A 531 19.90 -22.04 -19.04
C TRP A 531 19.47 -20.57 -19.03
N ASN A 532 18.33 -20.28 -19.69
CA ASN A 532 17.87 -18.89 -19.83
C ASN A 532 16.61 -18.61 -19.03
N ASN A 533 15.89 -19.64 -18.58
CA ASN A 533 14.59 -19.49 -17.94
C ASN A 533 14.42 -20.45 -16.77
N TRP A 534 13.58 -20.01 -15.81
CA TRP A 534 13.01 -20.84 -14.79
C TRP A 534 11.57 -21.23 -15.16
N PHE A 535 11.24 -22.51 -15.07
CA PHE A 535 9.84 -22.95 -15.02
C PHE A 535 9.35 -22.78 -13.59
N VAL A 536 8.21 -22.12 -13.40
CA VAL A 536 7.72 -21.72 -12.08
C VAL A 536 6.35 -22.33 -11.80
N VAL A 537 6.23 -23.01 -10.66
CA VAL A 537 4.95 -23.47 -10.12
C VAL A 537 4.70 -22.77 -8.80
N LYS A 538 3.50 -22.20 -8.60
CA LYS A 538 3.11 -21.48 -7.40
C LYS A 538 2.06 -22.24 -6.61
N TYR A 539 2.22 -22.23 -5.29
CA TYR A 539 1.29 -22.83 -4.34
C TYR A 539 0.80 -21.77 -3.37
N GLU A 540 -0.46 -21.41 -3.51
CA GLU A 540 -1.08 -20.28 -2.76
C GLU A 540 -1.86 -20.74 -1.54
N SER A 541 -2.36 -21.98 -1.55
CA SER A 541 -3.21 -22.49 -0.47
C SER A 541 -2.42 -22.86 0.78
N ALA A 542 -2.86 -22.39 1.94
CA ALA A 542 -2.29 -22.77 3.23
C ALA A 542 -2.32 -24.29 3.50
N SER A 543 -3.17 -25.05 2.79
CA SER A 543 -3.26 -26.52 2.91
C SER A 543 -2.05 -27.26 2.37
N VAL A 544 -1.19 -26.60 1.57
CA VAL A 544 0.04 -27.22 1.03
C VAL A 544 1.15 -27.30 2.07
N VAL A 545 1.10 -26.48 3.12
CA VAL A 545 2.12 -26.47 4.19
C VAL A 545 2.10 -27.80 4.93
N GLY A 546 3.26 -28.45 5.01
CA GLY A 546 3.44 -29.79 5.57
C GLY A 546 3.00 -30.93 4.64
N ALA A 547 2.45 -30.64 3.45
CA ALA A 547 1.96 -31.62 2.51
C ALA A 547 2.99 -31.93 1.39
N THR A 548 2.94 -33.14 0.86
CA THR A 548 3.71 -33.54 -0.32
C THR A 548 3.00 -33.06 -1.58
N GLN A 549 3.74 -32.36 -2.43
CA GLN A 549 3.30 -31.89 -3.74
C GLN A 549 3.98 -32.67 -4.86
N THR A 550 3.41 -32.60 -6.06
CA THR A 550 3.92 -33.33 -7.22
C THR A 550 3.89 -32.46 -8.46
N ILE A 551 5.01 -32.41 -9.20
CA ILE A 551 5.11 -31.77 -10.51
C ILE A 551 5.41 -32.85 -11.55
N THR A 552 4.61 -32.91 -12.60
CA THR A 552 4.86 -33.82 -13.74
C THR A 552 5.95 -33.22 -14.62
N ILE A 553 7.01 -33.97 -14.81
CA ILE A 553 8.14 -33.66 -15.70
C ILE A 553 8.02 -34.46 -16.97
N LYS A 554 8.14 -33.83 -18.14
CA LYS A 554 8.03 -34.45 -19.46
C LYS A 554 9.30 -34.23 -20.27
N ASN A 555 9.76 -35.24 -21.03
CA ASN A 555 10.86 -35.07 -21.97
C ASN A 555 10.49 -34.13 -23.13
N MET A 556 11.41 -33.22 -23.47
CA MET A 556 11.28 -32.31 -24.63
C MET A 556 11.78 -32.98 -25.93
N ARG A 557 12.60 -34.00 -25.84
CA ARG A 557 13.19 -34.70 -27.00
C ARG A 557 13.35 -36.20 -26.72
N VAL A 558 13.64 -36.96 -27.77
CA VAL A 558 14.05 -38.37 -27.64
C VAL A 558 15.51 -38.40 -27.15
N ASN A 559 15.77 -39.19 -26.14
CA ASN A 559 17.08 -39.32 -25.53
C ASN A 559 17.66 -40.73 -25.77
N LYS A 560 18.97 -40.87 -25.66
CA LYS A 560 19.63 -42.17 -25.78
C LYS A 560 19.52 -42.92 -24.44
N SER A 561 19.12 -44.23 -24.52
CA SER A 561 19.09 -45.10 -23.33
C SER A 561 20.47 -45.16 -22.68
N GLY A 562 20.51 -45.13 -21.36
CA GLY A 562 21.75 -45.13 -20.57
C GLY A 562 22.46 -43.77 -20.45
N THR A 563 21.96 -42.72 -21.12
CA THR A 563 22.52 -41.35 -20.88
C THR A 563 21.92 -40.71 -19.63
N GLN A 564 22.69 -39.84 -19.02
CA GLN A 564 22.27 -39.10 -17.83
C GLN A 564 21.50 -37.82 -18.24
N GLY A 565 20.35 -37.60 -17.62
CA GLY A 565 19.65 -36.34 -17.63
C GLY A 565 19.83 -35.60 -16.30
N LYS A 566 19.67 -34.29 -16.31
CA LYS A 566 19.70 -33.46 -15.10
C LYS A 566 18.81 -32.24 -15.20
N PHE A 567 18.37 -31.76 -14.07
CA PHE A 567 17.74 -30.46 -13.91
C PHE A 567 18.02 -29.88 -12.52
N TYR A 568 17.76 -28.61 -12.34
CA TYR A 568 17.97 -27.92 -11.08
C TYR A 568 16.64 -27.45 -10.53
N VAL A 569 16.46 -27.57 -9.21
CA VAL A 569 15.26 -27.16 -8.50
C VAL A 569 15.60 -26.27 -7.30
N LYS A 570 14.84 -25.20 -7.12
CA LYS A 570 14.86 -24.36 -5.92
C LYS A 570 13.44 -24.02 -5.49
N ALA A 571 13.27 -23.57 -4.26
CA ALA A 571 12.01 -23.15 -3.68
C ALA A 571 12.16 -21.80 -2.97
N SER A 572 11.04 -21.15 -2.68
CA SER A 572 11.03 -19.97 -1.81
C SER A 572 11.69 -20.29 -0.47
N TYR A 573 12.64 -19.43 -0.04
CA TYR A 573 13.39 -19.59 1.22
C TYR A 573 14.13 -20.95 1.37
N TYR A 574 14.50 -21.55 0.24
CA TYR A 574 15.21 -22.84 0.24
C TYR A 574 16.69 -22.68 0.60
N ASN A 575 17.13 -23.48 1.57
CA ASN A 575 18.52 -23.56 1.97
C ASN A 575 19.32 -24.51 1.05
N GLY A 576 19.55 -24.11 -0.19
CA GLY A 576 20.10 -24.91 -1.28
C GLY A 576 21.16 -25.96 -0.92
N GLY A 577 21.22 -27.03 -1.71
CA GLY A 577 22.09 -28.18 -1.50
C GLY A 577 23.10 -28.49 -2.61
N TYR A 578 23.08 -27.71 -3.70
CA TYR A 578 24.00 -27.90 -4.82
C TYR A 578 25.35 -27.24 -4.57
N ILE A 579 26.43 -27.97 -4.84
CA ILE A 579 27.80 -27.44 -4.84
C ILE A 579 28.31 -27.48 -6.27
N ASN A 580 28.58 -26.30 -6.86
CA ASN A 580 29.10 -26.22 -8.24
C ASN A 580 30.59 -26.59 -8.32
N ALA A 581 31.15 -26.65 -9.54
CA ALA A 581 32.53 -26.98 -9.80
C ALA A 581 33.57 -26.06 -9.09
N ALA A 582 33.16 -24.89 -8.63
CA ALA A 582 33.99 -23.98 -7.84
C ALA A 582 33.80 -24.16 -6.32
N ASN A 583 33.15 -25.23 -5.88
CA ASN A 583 32.79 -25.51 -4.47
C ASN A 583 31.90 -24.43 -3.83
N VAL A 584 31.13 -23.69 -4.64
CA VAL A 584 30.19 -22.69 -4.15
C VAL A 584 28.83 -23.35 -3.98
N LYS A 585 28.28 -23.30 -2.78
CA LYS A 585 26.91 -23.74 -2.50
C LYS A 585 25.92 -22.79 -3.17
N THR A 586 25.05 -23.32 -4.03
CA THR A 586 24.00 -22.56 -4.70
C THR A 586 22.66 -22.73 -3.99
N LYS A 587 21.69 -21.89 -4.32
CA LYS A 587 20.30 -22.00 -3.82
C LYS A 587 19.47 -23.05 -4.58
N ALA A 588 20.04 -23.74 -5.55
CA ALA A 588 19.37 -24.78 -6.33
C ALA A 588 19.97 -26.15 -6.05
N LYS A 589 19.12 -27.18 -6.07
CA LYS A 589 19.52 -28.58 -5.95
C LYS A 589 19.60 -29.21 -7.34
N GLU A 590 20.71 -29.87 -7.66
CA GLU A 590 20.81 -30.71 -8.86
C GLU A 590 20.10 -32.04 -8.64
N ILE A 591 19.26 -32.42 -9.58
CA ILE A 591 18.59 -33.72 -9.66
C ILE A 591 19.06 -34.41 -10.93
N THR A 592 19.61 -35.61 -10.78
CA THR A 592 20.14 -36.43 -11.86
C THR A 592 19.35 -37.72 -11.98
N PHE A 593 19.21 -38.23 -13.21
CA PHE A 593 18.52 -39.47 -13.52
C PHE A 593 19.08 -40.09 -14.79
N THR A 594 18.72 -41.35 -15.09
CA THR A 594 19.17 -42.07 -16.31
C THR A 594 17.99 -42.34 -17.23
N TYR A 595 18.17 -42.06 -18.54
CA TYR A 595 17.17 -42.43 -19.55
C TYR A 595 17.16 -43.94 -19.83
N ARG A 596 16.00 -44.55 -19.87
CA ARG A 596 15.82 -45.98 -20.12
C ARG A 596 14.91 -46.29 -21.31
#